data_7f67f026da2edc7be4cea4dcf6e968e7
#
_entry.id   7f67f026da2edc7be4cea4dcf6e968e7
#
_cell.length_a   1.000
_cell.length_b   1.000
_cell.length_c   1.000
_cell.angle_alpha   90.00
_cell.angle_beta   90.00
_cell.angle_gamma   90.00
#
_symmetry.space_group_name_H-M   'P 1'
#
loop_
_entity.id
_entity.type
_entity.pdbx_description
1 polymer ?
#
loop_
_entity_poly.entity_id
_entity_poly.type
_entity_poly.pdbx_seq_one_letter_code
_entity_poly.pdbx_strand_id
1 'polypeptide(L)'
;PGYGAPPPGYGAPPPGYGPPPPGYGPPPGYGPPPPGYGPPLVPGAVKPGIIPLRPLTLSDIFNGAVGYIRANPKATLGLTAIVVVVMQVITLLATIGPLEAASRFDTHPSELSWGVVGAWTGSAAAGLLVSWLGGMLLSGILTVVVGRAVFGSPITISEAWARVRGRILALIGLALLEGAGLVALAGLVVVILVGVAAAANGATAALLGFPLVLLVGLLVAYLYTVLMFAPVLIVLERLPLVDAITRSFALVTGGFWRVLGIRLLTAIVVGLVGGAISAPFGIVGQILLGATASEGSTGMFLVGMTLSSIGSAISQIITAPFTAGVVVLLYTDRRMRAEAFDLVLQTGAAGGPAAVESTDNLWLTRPL
;
A
#
# COMPACT_ATOMS: atom_id res chain seq x y z
N PRO A 1 -39.87 -37.04 -24.90
CA PRO A 1 -40.95 -37.25 -23.99
C PRO A 1 -41.10 -36.08 -23.03
N GLY A 2 -42.14 -35.31 -23.19
CA GLY A 2 -43.04 -34.69 -22.27
C GLY A 2 -42.51 -33.63 -21.29
N TYR A 3 -42.46 -32.37 -21.69
CA TYR A 3 -42.52 -31.26 -20.73
C TYR A 3 -43.98 -31.10 -20.30
N GLY A 4 -44.25 -31.31 -19.00
CA GLY A 4 -45.55 -31.10 -18.37
C GLY A 4 -45.94 -29.63 -18.34
N ALA A 5 -47.24 -29.36 -18.52
CA ALA A 5 -47.87 -28.06 -18.48
C ALA A 5 -47.73 -27.38 -17.10
N PRO A 6 -47.63 -26.03 -17.01
CA PRO A 6 -47.60 -25.31 -15.74
C PRO A 6 -48.98 -25.40 -15.03
N PRO A 7 -48.99 -25.32 -13.68
CA PRO A 7 -50.24 -25.41 -12.88
C PRO A 7 -51.17 -24.22 -13.15
N PRO A 8 -52.50 -24.43 -13.17
CA PRO A 8 -53.47 -23.36 -13.32
C PRO A 8 -53.69 -22.65 -11.97
N GLY A 9 -53.56 -21.32 -11.93
CA GLY A 9 -53.89 -20.60 -10.73
C GLY A 9 -53.38 -19.17 -10.54
N TYR A 10 -53.24 -18.38 -11.58
CA TYR A 10 -53.18 -16.90 -11.40
C TYR A 10 -54.42 -16.31 -12.07
N GLY A 11 -55.37 -15.88 -11.20
CA GLY A 11 -56.57 -15.18 -11.60
C GLY A 11 -56.27 -13.85 -12.28
N ALA A 12 -57.18 -13.44 -13.16
CA ALA A 12 -57.12 -12.18 -13.85
C ALA A 12 -57.06 -10.98 -12.85
N PRO A 13 -56.33 -9.89 -13.18
CA PRO A 13 -56.29 -8.70 -12.37
C PRO A 13 -57.68 -8.08 -12.27
N PRO A 14 -58.03 -7.42 -11.14
CA PRO A 14 -59.34 -6.83 -10.96
C PRO A 14 -59.63 -5.73 -11.99
N PRO A 15 -60.87 -5.59 -12.50
CA PRO A 15 -61.24 -4.57 -13.44
C PRO A 15 -61.28 -3.19 -12.76
N GLY A 16 -60.40 -2.30 -13.12
CA GLY A 16 -60.41 -0.93 -12.53
C GLY A 16 -59.30 0.02 -12.91
N TYR A 17 -58.25 -0.43 -13.61
CA TYR A 17 -57.23 0.52 -14.08
C TYR A 17 -57.43 0.76 -15.60
N GLY A 18 -58.10 1.87 -15.91
CA GLY A 18 -58.17 2.43 -17.26
C GLY A 18 -56.77 2.85 -17.75
N PRO A 19 -56.59 3.02 -19.09
CA PRO A 19 -55.35 3.50 -19.64
C PRO A 19 -54.97 4.88 -19.03
N PRO A 20 -53.66 5.12 -18.80
CA PRO A 20 -53.21 6.41 -18.26
C PRO A 20 -53.62 7.55 -19.22
N PRO A 21 -53.95 8.75 -18.69
CA PRO A 21 -54.37 9.90 -19.51
C PRO A 21 -53.25 10.29 -20.50
N PRO A 22 -53.59 10.71 -21.74
CA PRO A 22 -52.63 11.19 -22.71
C PRO A 22 -52.04 12.52 -22.25
N GLY A 23 -50.74 12.55 -21.87
CA GLY A 23 -50.08 13.78 -21.45
C GLY A 23 -48.77 13.65 -20.70
N TYR A 24 -48.38 12.47 -20.25
CA TYR A 24 -47.07 12.31 -19.63
C TYR A 24 -46.08 11.65 -20.62
N GLY A 25 -45.51 12.49 -21.52
CA GLY A 25 -44.29 12.16 -22.21
C GLY A 25 -43.11 12.27 -21.25
N PRO A 26 -41.98 11.52 -21.46
CA PRO A 26 -40.78 11.70 -20.67
C PRO A 26 -40.30 13.14 -20.74
N PRO A 27 -39.79 13.73 -19.65
CA PRO A 27 -39.30 15.13 -19.68
C PRO A 27 -38.23 15.30 -20.74
N PRO A 28 -38.22 16.40 -21.53
CA PRO A 28 -37.22 16.66 -22.54
C PRO A 28 -35.89 16.99 -21.84
N GLY A 29 -34.87 16.15 -22.03
CA GLY A 29 -33.54 16.42 -21.47
C GLY A 29 -32.58 15.24 -21.26
N TYR A 30 -33.02 13.99 -21.39
CA TYR A 30 -32.09 12.85 -21.35
C TYR A 30 -31.73 12.44 -22.77
N GLY A 31 -30.72 13.10 -23.33
CA GLY A 31 -30.00 12.62 -24.50
C GLY A 31 -29.24 11.32 -24.17
N PRO A 32 -28.84 10.49 -25.15
CA PRO A 32 -28.04 9.31 -24.92
C PRO A 32 -26.74 9.70 -24.20
N PRO A 33 -26.28 8.91 -23.20
CA PRO A 33 -25.05 9.19 -22.47
C PRO A 33 -23.88 9.27 -23.46
N PRO A 34 -22.89 10.20 -23.23
CA PRO A 34 -21.75 10.34 -24.11
C PRO A 34 -20.95 9.03 -24.18
N PRO A 35 -20.33 8.69 -25.33
CA PRO A 35 -19.52 7.49 -25.48
C PRO A 35 -18.27 7.61 -24.62
N GLY A 36 -18.16 6.77 -23.56
CA GLY A 36 -17.04 6.80 -22.60
C GLY A 36 -17.36 6.24 -21.23
N TYR A 37 -18.59 5.89 -20.93
CA TYR A 37 -18.92 5.20 -19.69
C TYR A 37 -18.69 3.69 -19.85
N GLY A 38 -17.88 3.13 -18.94
CA GLY A 38 -17.54 1.71 -18.87
C GLY A 38 -18.76 0.78 -18.80
N PRO A 39 -18.53 -0.56 -18.80
CA PRO A 39 -19.59 -1.55 -18.91
C PRO A 39 -20.73 -1.30 -17.92
N PRO A 40 -21.98 -1.57 -18.30
CA PRO A 40 -23.14 -1.28 -17.47
C PRO A 40 -23.00 -1.92 -16.10
N LEU A 41 -23.15 -1.10 -15.07
CA LEU A 41 -23.18 -1.54 -13.68
C LEU A 41 -24.27 -2.61 -13.57
N VAL A 42 -23.93 -3.73 -12.92
CA VAL A 42 -24.94 -4.76 -12.59
C VAL A 42 -26.09 -4.06 -11.88
N PRO A 43 -27.35 -4.21 -12.36
CA PRO A 43 -28.49 -3.54 -11.76
C PRO A 43 -28.56 -3.90 -10.26
N GLY A 44 -28.41 -2.91 -9.39
CA GLY A 44 -28.49 -3.10 -7.93
C GLY A 44 -27.24 -2.78 -7.11
N ALA A 45 -26.05 -2.58 -7.70
CA ALA A 45 -24.86 -2.22 -6.92
C ALA A 45 -24.81 -0.71 -6.66
N VAL A 46 -25.08 -0.30 -5.43
CA VAL A 46 -24.91 1.10 -4.99
C VAL A 46 -23.43 1.46 -4.99
N LYS A 47 -23.08 2.57 -5.65
CA LYS A 47 -21.70 3.10 -5.71
C LYS A 47 -21.67 4.51 -5.10
N PRO A 48 -21.60 4.64 -3.79
CA PRO A 48 -21.61 5.95 -3.12
C PRO A 48 -20.30 6.73 -3.32
N GLY A 49 -19.19 6.02 -3.54
CA GLY A 49 -17.86 6.60 -3.73
C GLY A 49 -17.08 5.96 -4.86
N ILE A 50 -15.83 5.60 -4.60
CA ILE A 50 -14.89 5.10 -5.62
C ILE A 50 -15.11 3.65 -6.04
N ILE A 51 -15.79 2.83 -5.23
CA ILE A 51 -16.02 1.39 -5.46
C ILE A 51 -17.50 1.03 -5.37
N PRO A 52 -17.95 -0.04 -6.09
CA PRO A 52 -19.26 -0.63 -5.86
C PRO A 52 -19.29 -1.40 -4.53
N LEU A 53 -20.42 -1.34 -3.80
CA LEU A 53 -20.59 -2.06 -2.52
C LEU A 53 -20.99 -3.52 -2.76
N ARG A 54 -20.07 -4.27 -3.31
CA ARG A 54 -20.12 -5.72 -3.56
C ARG A 54 -18.70 -6.27 -3.55
N PRO A 55 -18.49 -7.61 -3.42
CA PRO A 55 -17.17 -8.20 -3.55
C PRO A 55 -16.46 -7.72 -4.82
N LEU A 56 -15.26 -7.17 -4.65
CA LEU A 56 -14.55 -6.42 -5.70
C LEU A 56 -13.87 -7.37 -6.68
N THR A 57 -13.85 -6.99 -7.96
CA THR A 57 -12.98 -7.57 -8.97
C THR A 57 -11.59 -6.93 -8.92
N LEU A 58 -10.62 -7.52 -9.62
CA LEU A 58 -9.28 -6.92 -9.77
C LEU A 58 -9.37 -5.52 -10.40
N SER A 59 -10.21 -5.37 -11.42
CA SER A 59 -10.46 -4.09 -12.09
C SER A 59 -11.06 -3.06 -11.12
N ASP A 60 -12.01 -3.46 -10.27
CA ASP A 60 -12.61 -2.57 -9.28
C ASP A 60 -11.55 -2.07 -8.28
N ILE A 61 -10.62 -2.93 -7.85
CA ILE A 61 -9.54 -2.57 -6.93
C ILE A 61 -8.58 -1.56 -7.58
N PHE A 62 -8.09 -1.82 -8.79
CA PHE A 62 -7.14 -0.94 -9.46
C PHE A 62 -7.78 0.38 -9.90
N ASN A 63 -8.99 0.35 -10.46
CA ASN A 63 -9.73 1.56 -10.81
C ASN A 63 -10.09 2.38 -9.56
N GLY A 64 -10.46 1.73 -8.47
CA GLY A 64 -10.70 2.37 -7.19
C GLY A 64 -9.43 3.03 -6.63
N ALA A 65 -8.27 2.36 -6.72
CA ALA A 65 -6.99 2.89 -6.30
C ALA A 65 -6.53 4.12 -7.12
N VAL A 66 -6.87 4.19 -8.40
CA VAL A 66 -6.68 5.41 -9.19
C VAL A 66 -7.77 6.44 -8.89
N GLY A 67 -9.00 5.98 -8.68
CA GLY A 67 -10.17 6.82 -8.44
C GLY A 67 -10.04 7.70 -7.20
N TYR A 68 -9.55 7.17 -6.07
CA TYR A 68 -9.40 7.97 -4.86
C TYR A 68 -8.30 9.03 -4.98
N ILE A 69 -7.22 8.75 -5.74
CA ILE A 69 -6.16 9.73 -6.02
C ILE A 69 -6.75 10.90 -6.83
N ARG A 70 -7.57 10.58 -7.85
CA ARG A 70 -8.23 11.58 -8.69
C ARG A 70 -9.30 12.37 -7.93
N ALA A 71 -10.00 11.74 -7.01
CA ALA A 71 -11.03 12.38 -6.19
C ALA A 71 -10.45 13.40 -5.21
N ASN A 72 -9.25 13.16 -4.67
CA ASN A 72 -8.64 14.06 -3.69
C ASN A 72 -7.11 14.17 -3.88
N PRO A 73 -6.63 14.73 -5.01
CA PRO A 73 -5.21 14.76 -5.34
C PRO A 73 -4.38 15.59 -4.36
N LYS A 74 -4.93 16.67 -3.82
CA LYS A 74 -4.24 17.53 -2.85
C LYS A 74 -3.93 16.77 -1.55
N ALA A 75 -4.88 16.00 -1.03
CA ALA A 75 -4.66 15.23 0.19
C ALA A 75 -3.79 14.00 -0.05
N THR A 76 -3.93 13.32 -1.19
CA THR A 76 -3.15 12.11 -1.50
C THR A 76 -1.73 12.42 -1.91
N LEU A 77 -1.55 13.13 -3.03
CA LEU A 77 -0.21 13.43 -3.58
C LEU A 77 0.53 14.46 -2.74
N GLY A 78 -0.17 15.50 -2.24
CA GLY A 78 0.45 16.53 -1.41
C GLY A 78 0.99 15.98 -0.09
N LEU A 79 0.19 15.15 0.61
CA LEU A 79 0.66 14.50 1.83
C LEU A 79 1.82 13.54 1.56
N THR A 80 1.70 12.72 0.50
CA THR A 80 2.78 11.81 0.11
C THR A 80 4.05 12.57 -0.22
N ALA A 81 3.95 13.70 -0.96
CA ALA A 81 5.10 14.52 -1.29
C ALA A 81 5.80 15.07 -0.03
N ILE A 82 5.05 15.58 0.94
CA ILE A 82 5.62 16.08 2.20
C ILE A 82 6.39 14.97 2.92
N VAL A 83 5.77 13.81 3.12
CA VAL A 83 6.40 12.69 3.85
C VAL A 83 7.61 12.17 3.09
N VAL A 84 7.49 11.94 1.78
CA VAL A 84 8.58 11.41 0.95
C VAL A 84 9.77 12.37 0.90
N VAL A 85 9.53 13.68 0.71
CA VAL A 85 10.61 14.67 0.69
C VAL A 85 11.33 14.72 2.03
N VAL A 86 10.60 14.74 3.15
CA VAL A 86 11.21 14.69 4.49
C VAL A 86 12.07 13.44 4.67
N MET A 87 11.56 12.27 4.28
CA MET A 87 12.30 11.00 4.35
C MET A 87 13.57 11.05 3.48
N GLN A 88 13.47 11.55 2.25
CA GLN A 88 14.62 11.64 1.35
C GLN A 88 15.69 12.62 1.87
N VAL A 89 15.27 13.76 2.41
CA VAL A 89 16.22 14.72 3.03
C VAL A 89 16.94 14.07 4.21
N ILE A 90 16.23 13.40 5.12
CA ILE A 90 16.84 12.72 6.26
C ILE A 90 17.81 11.62 5.79
N THR A 91 17.41 10.81 4.81
CA THR A 91 18.24 9.75 4.24
C THR A 91 19.49 10.33 3.57
N LEU A 92 19.36 11.42 2.81
CA LEU A 92 20.49 12.10 2.18
C LEU A 92 21.45 12.67 3.22
N LEU A 93 20.94 13.33 4.28
CA LEU A 93 21.77 13.83 5.38
C LEU A 93 22.50 12.69 6.12
N ALA A 94 21.87 11.54 6.27
CA ALA A 94 22.50 10.36 6.87
C ALA A 94 23.70 9.83 6.07
N THR A 95 23.83 10.17 4.77
CA THR A 95 24.97 9.75 3.94
C THR A 95 26.22 10.62 4.09
N ILE A 96 26.10 11.81 4.75
CA ILE A 96 27.23 12.75 4.91
C ILE A 96 28.30 12.14 5.82
N GLY A 97 27.92 11.53 6.95
CA GLY A 97 28.86 10.93 7.90
C GLY A 97 29.74 9.83 7.28
N PRO A 98 29.18 8.84 6.55
CA PRO A 98 29.97 7.87 5.79
C PRO A 98 30.87 8.49 4.74
N LEU A 99 30.45 9.57 4.09
CA LEU A 99 31.27 10.25 3.08
C LEU A 99 32.54 10.86 3.69
N GLU A 100 32.40 11.52 4.86
CA GLU A 100 33.55 12.02 5.62
C GLU A 100 34.48 10.89 6.11
N ALA A 101 33.88 9.75 6.52
CA ALA A 101 34.65 8.57 6.91
C ALA A 101 35.41 7.96 5.72
N ALA A 102 34.80 7.92 4.53
CA ALA A 102 35.43 7.44 3.31
C ALA A 102 36.61 8.29 2.86
N SER A 103 36.49 9.62 2.95
CA SER A 103 37.60 10.55 2.59
C SER A 103 38.84 10.39 3.48
N ARG A 104 38.65 10.02 4.75
CA ARG A 104 39.75 9.67 5.66
C ARG A 104 40.41 8.35 5.30
N PHE A 105 39.65 7.39 4.74
CA PHE A 105 40.14 6.10 4.30
C PHE A 105 41.08 6.23 3.09
N ASP A 106 40.78 7.10 2.13
CA ASP A 106 41.62 7.37 0.97
C ASP A 106 43.00 7.91 1.35
N THR A 107 43.10 8.60 2.49
CA THR A 107 44.37 9.13 3.00
C THR A 107 45.17 8.11 3.82
N HIS A 108 44.55 7.07 4.39
CA HIS A 108 45.17 6.01 5.22
C HIS A 108 44.57 4.62 4.92
N PRO A 109 44.88 4.00 3.76
CA PRO A 109 44.24 2.76 3.32
C PRO A 109 44.49 1.52 4.22
N SER A 110 45.52 1.56 5.06
CA SER A 110 45.89 0.46 5.96
C SER A 110 45.00 0.36 7.23
N GLU A 111 44.22 1.38 7.49
CA GLU A 111 43.32 1.44 8.66
C GLU A 111 41.85 1.22 8.26
N LEU A 112 41.47 0.01 7.86
CA LEU A 112 40.06 -0.41 7.90
C LEU A 112 39.63 -0.41 9.38
N SER A 113 39.46 0.79 9.93
CA SER A 113 39.01 0.89 11.31
C SER A 113 37.54 0.43 11.40
N TRP A 114 37.23 -0.32 12.41
CA TRP A 114 35.83 -0.68 12.75
C TRP A 114 34.94 0.56 12.82
N GLY A 115 35.51 1.76 13.03
CA GLY A 115 34.82 3.04 12.97
C GLY A 115 34.25 3.39 11.60
N VAL A 116 35.02 3.15 10.50
CA VAL A 116 34.54 3.39 9.14
C VAL A 116 33.43 2.42 8.77
N VAL A 117 33.62 1.12 9.04
CA VAL A 117 32.59 0.10 8.80
C VAL A 117 31.33 0.42 9.62
N GLY A 118 31.50 0.83 10.89
CA GLY A 118 30.40 1.24 11.75
C GLY A 118 29.64 2.47 11.24
N ALA A 119 30.34 3.47 10.69
CA ALA A 119 29.72 4.66 10.10
C ALA A 119 28.87 4.31 8.86
N TRP A 120 29.39 3.46 7.96
CA TRP A 120 28.65 3.00 6.77
C TRP A 120 27.44 2.16 7.13
N THR A 121 27.62 1.15 7.97
CA THR A 121 26.52 0.26 8.39
C THR A 121 25.49 0.98 9.25
N GLY A 122 25.91 1.86 10.16
CA GLY A 122 25.02 2.68 10.97
C GLY A 122 24.17 3.64 10.15
N SER A 123 24.76 4.32 9.17
CA SER A 123 24.06 5.22 8.27
C SER A 123 23.08 4.49 7.34
N ALA A 124 23.48 3.35 6.77
CA ALA A 124 22.58 2.51 5.98
C ALA A 124 21.39 2.02 6.83
N ALA A 125 21.64 1.57 8.05
CA ALA A 125 20.60 1.15 8.99
C ALA A 125 19.66 2.32 9.35
N ALA A 126 20.20 3.51 9.61
CA ALA A 126 19.39 4.71 9.89
C ALA A 126 18.52 5.10 8.69
N GLY A 127 19.06 5.09 7.48
CA GLY A 127 18.31 5.35 6.25
C GLY A 127 17.18 4.35 6.01
N LEU A 128 17.46 3.06 6.21
CA LEU A 128 16.44 2.00 6.13
C LEU A 128 15.35 2.19 7.19
N LEU A 129 15.72 2.48 8.43
CA LEU A 129 14.77 2.69 9.53
C LEU A 129 13.85 3.90 9.24
N VAL A 130 14.42 5.02 8.79
CA VAL A 130 13.64 6.21 8.43
C VAL A 130 12.67 5.90 7.29
N SER A 131 13.13 5.23 6.24
CA SER A 131 12.29 4.83 5.09
C SER A 131 11.18 3.88 5.51
N TRP A 132 11.48 2.92 6.40
CA TRP A 132 10.52 1.95 6.92
C TRP A 132 9.44 2.61 7.78
N LEU A 133 9.85 3.42 8.76
CA LEU A 133 8.93 4.16 9.64
C LEU A 133 8.09 5.17 8.86
N GLY A 134 8.71 5.92 7.97
CA GLY A 134 8.00 6.88 7.12
C GLY A 134 7.00 6.21 6.18
N GLY A 135 7.36 5.08 5.58
CA GLY A 135 6.45 4.27 4.77
C GLY A 135 5.25 3.75 5.56
N MET A 136 5.46 3.29 6.80
CA MET A 136 4.40 2.83 7.68
C MET A 136 3.45 3.97 8.08
N LEU A 137 3.99 5.15 8.44
CA LEU A 137 3.20 6.34 8.74
C LEU A 137 2.39 6.80 7.52
N LEU A 138 3.02 6.85 6.36
CA LEU A 138 2.37 7.21 5.10
C LEU A 138 1.23 6.25 4.77
N SER A 139 1.47 4.94 4.88
CA SER A 139 0.44 3.91 4.71
C SER A 139 -0.75 4.13 5.66
N GLY A 140 -0.49 4.42 6.93
CA GLY A 140 -1.52 4.72 7.92
C GLY A 140 -2.38 5.94 7.55
N ILE A 141 -1.74 7.04 7.14
CA ILE A 141 -2.46 8.27 6.78
C ILE A 141 -3.27 8.06 5.49
N LEU A 142 -2.68 7.45 4.47
CA LEU A 142 -3.37 7.16 3.22
C LEU A 142 -4.54 6.18 3.42
N THR A 143 -4.45 5.28 4.39
CA THR A 143 -5.54 4.38 4.78
C THR A 143 -6.80 5.15 5.18
N VAL A 144 -6.66 6.23 5.95
CA VAL A 144 -7.81 7.10 6.31
C VAL A 144 -8.40 7.78 5.07
N VAL A 145 -7.54 8.28 4.18
CA VAL A 145 -7.98 8.95 2.95
C VAL A 145 -8.75 7.99 2.05
N VAL A 146 -8.26 6.77 1.86
CA VAL A 146 -8.96 5.72 1.07
C VAL A 146 -10.26 5.32 1.75
N GLY A 147 -10.25 5.09 3.07
CA GLY A 147 -11.44 4.71 3.83
C GLY A 147 -12.58 5.71 3.68
N ARG A 148 -12.28 7.01 3.65
CA ARG A 148 -13.25 8.08 3.38
C ARG A 148 -13.69 8.11 1.91
N ALA A 149 -12.78 7.89 0.98
CA ALA A 149 -13.07 7.89 -0.44
C ALA A 149 -14.03 6.75 -0.85
N VAL A 150 -14.04 5.63 -0.13
CA VAL A 150 -15.03 4.54 -0.32
C VAL A 150 -16.47 5.05 -0.19
N PHE A 151 -16.71 6.02 0.69
CA PHE A 151 -18.01 6.66 0.90
C PHE A 151 -18.20 7.97 0.10
N GLY A 152 -17.24 8.32 -0.76
CA GLY A 152 -17.30 9.58 -1.53
C GLY A 152 -17.06 10.85 -0.71
N SER A 153 -16.57 10.72 0.52
CA SER A 153 -16.34 11.87 1.42
C SER A 153 -14.93 12.42 1.24
N PRO A 154 -14.75 13.69 0.86
CA PRO A 154 -13.44 14.33 0.81
C PRO A 154 -12.88 14.48 2.24
N ILE A 155 -11.55 14.50 2.36
CA ILE A 155 -10.85 14.72 3.61
C ILE A 155 -9.68 15.67 3.41
N THR A 156 -9.45 16.54 4.39
CA THR A 156 -8.28 17.43 4.40
C THR A 156 -7.07 16.70 5.00
N ILE A 157 -5.86 17.24 4.73
CA ILE A 157 -4.61 16.70 5.27
C ILE A 157 -4.62 16.75 6.81
N SER A 158 -5.11 17.86 7.38
CA SER A 158 -5.18 18.05 8.84
C SER A 158 -6.13 17.07 9.52
N GLU A 159 -7.29 16.78 8.90
CA GLU A 159 -8.24 15.78 9.42
C GLU A 159 -7.68 14.36 9.33
N ALA A 160 -7.00 14.01 8.22
CA ALA A 160 -6.35 12.71 8.08
C ALA A 160 -5.28 12.52 9.17
N TRP A 161 -4.46 13.54 9.40
CA TRP A 161 -3.45 13.54 10.45
C TRP A 161 -4.06 13.41 11.85
N ALA A 162 -5.12 14.18 12.15
CA ALA A 162 -5.78 14.16 13.45
C ALA A 162 -6.32 12.75 13.82
N ARG A 163 -6.75 11.96 12.81
CA ARG A 163 -7.21 10.58 13.02
C ARG A 163 -6.09 9.57 13.24
N VAL A 164 -4.96 9.77 12.57
CA VAL A 164 -3.82 8.83 12.67
C VAL A 164 -2.95 9.11 13.89
N ARG A 165 -2.83 10.38 14.33
CA ARG A 165 -1.93 10.76 15.43
C ARG A 165 -2.11 9.91 16.70
N GLY A 166 -3.34 9.53 17.04
CA GLY A 166 -3.63 8.65 18.18
C GLY A 166 -3.22 7.18 17.99
N ARG A 167 -2.79 6.78 16.78
CA ARG A 167 -2.38 5.43 16.41
C ARG A 167 -0.91 5.32 15.98
N ILE A 168 -0.20 6.46 15.97
CA ILE A 168 1.21 6.52 15.53
C ILE A 168 2.07 5.54 16.33
N LEU A 169 1.91 5.46 17.64
CA LEU A 169 2.69 4.54 18.48
C LEU A 169 2.45 3.07 18.11
N ALA A 170 1.20 2.69 17.79
CA ALA A 170 0.90 1.34 17.36
C ALA A 170 1.49 1.04 15.95
N LEU A 171 1.46 2.01 15.03
CA LEU A 171 2.10 1.88 13.72
C LEU A 171 3.63 1.80 13.82
N ILE A 172 4.25 2.63 14.66
CA ILE A 172 5.68 2.56 14.94
C ILE A 172 6.02 1.21 15.59
N GLY A 173 5.22 0.76 16.56
CA GLY A 173 5.39 -0.54 17.20
C GLY A 173 5.32 -1.70 16.19
N LEU A 174 4.38 -1.65 15.25
CA LEU A 174 4.29 -2.63 14.16
C LEU A 174 5.53 -2.58 13.26
N ALA A 175 5.95 -1.38 12.84
CA ALA A 175 7.13 -1.21 11.99
C ALA A 175 8.40 -1.72 12.67
N LEU A 176 8.58 -1.43 13.96
CA LEU A 176 9.72 -1.92 14.74
C LEU A 176 9.68 -3.44 14.91
N LEU A 177 8.51 -4.03 15.14
CA LEU A 177 8.33 -5.47 15.24
C LEU A 177 8.68 -6.18 13.91
N GLU A 178 8.16 -5.67 12.79
CA GLU A 178 8.47 -6.20 11.46
C GLU A 178 9.95 -6.04 11.13
N GLY A 179 10.52 -4.86 11.39
CA GLY A 179 11.94 -4.57 11.16
C GLY A 179 12.85 -5.45 12.02
N ALA A 180 12.55 -5.59 13.31
CA ALA A 180 13.31 -6.48 14.22
C ALA A 180 13.23 -7.94 13.78
N GLY A 181 12.06 -8.40 13.31
CA GLY A 181 11.88 -9.75 12.75
C GLY A 181 12.75 -9.98 11.51
N LEU A 182 12.78 -9.00 10.58
CA LEU A 182 13.63 -9.07 9.39
C LEU A 182 15.12 -9.09 9.74
N VAL A 183 15.56 -8.24 10.67
CA VAL A 183 16.96 -8.20 11.12
C VAL A 183 17.34 -9.50 11.82
N ALA A 184 16.47 -10.06 12.66
CA ALA A 184 16.70 -11.32 13.34
C ALA A 184 16.83 -12.48 12.34
N LEU A 185 15.94 -12.56 11.33
CA LEU A 185 16.00 -13.57 10.29
C LEU A 185 17.27 -13.44 9.43
N ALA A 186 17.61 -12.22 9.02
CA ALA A 186 18.84 -11.96 8.25
C ALA A 186 20.09 -12.30 9.07
N GLY A 187 20.14 -11.88 10.33
CA GLY A 187 21.23 -12.20 11.25
C GLY A 187 21.40 -13.71 11.47
N LEU A 188 20.29 -14.43 11.62
CA LEU A 188 20.31 -15.90 11.75
C LEU A 188 20.90 -16.56 10.50
N VAL A 189 20.51 -16.12 9.31
CA VAL A 189 21.09 -16.62 8.03
C VAL A 189 22.59 -16.36 7.99
N VAL A 190 23.04 -15.14 8.31
CA VAL A 190 24.46 -14.79 8.32
C VAL A 190 25.24 -15.67 9.31
N VAL A 191 24.74 -15.83 10.54
CA VAL A 191 25.40 -16.67 11.58
C VAL A 191 25.53 -18.11 11.11
N ILE A 192 24.46 -18.69 10.52
CA ILE A 192 24.50 -20.05 9.98
C ILE A 192 25.54 -20.17 8.86
N LEU A 193 25.55 -19.25 7.90
CA LEU A 193 26.45 -19.30 6.75
C LEU A 193 27.92 -19.13 7.15
N VAL A 194 28.21 -18.21 8.07
CA VAL A 194 29.54 -17.99 8.62
C VAL A 194 29.99 -19.22 9.41
N GLY A 195 29.11 -19.79 10.24
CA GLY A 195 29.40 -21.01 11.00
C GLY A 195 29.71 -22.20 10.08
N VAL A 196 28.94 -22.42 9.02
CA VAL A 196 29.18 -23.48 8.03
C VAL A 196 30.49 -23.24 7.27
N ALA A 197 30.77 -22.00 6.85
CA ALA A 197 32.01 -21.66 6.16
C ALA A 197 33.24 -21.89 7.02
N ALA A 198 33.16 -21.60 8.32
CA ALA A 198 34.23 -21.82 9.27
C ALA A 198 34.43 -23.32 9.62
N ALA A 199 33.33 -24.09 9.74
CA ALA A 199 33.39 -25.52 10.12
C ALA A 199 33.74 -26.45 8.96
N ALA A 200 33.41 -26.08 7.72
CA ALA A 200 33.64 -26.90 6.52
C ALA A 200 34.51 -26.13 5.51
N ASN A 201 33.85 -25.37 4.61
CA ASN A 201 34.50 -24.49 3.64
C ASN A 201 33.45 -23.56 2.99
N GLY A 202 33.92 -22.56 2.25
CA GLY A 202 33.04 -21.60 1.54
C GLY A 202 32.15 -22.25 0.47
N ALA A 203 32.58 -23.31 -0.21
CA ALA A 203 31.77 -24.01 -1.21
C ALA A 203 30.55 -24.70 -0.56
N THR A 204 30.75 -25.35 0.59
CA THR A 204 29.66 -25.95 1.38
C THR A 204 28.71 -24.91 1.91
N ALA A 205 29.22 -23.76 2.37
CA ALA A 205 28.39 -22.64 2.79
C ALA A 205 27.55 -22.07 1.62
N ALA A 206 28.10 -21.96 0.42
CA ALA A 206 27.36 -21.53 -0.75
C ALA A 206 26.27 -22.54 -1.17
N LEU A 207 26.59 -23.84 -1.14
CA LEU A 207 25.65 -24.91 -1.50
C LEU A 207 24.44 -24.97 -0.55
N LEU A 208 24.67 -24.85 0.76
CA LEU A 208 23.62 -24.83 1.77
C LEU A 208 22.96 -23.45 1.89
N GLY A 209 23.69 -22.39 1.58
CA GLY A 209 23.23 -21.01 1.66
C GLY A 209 22.12 -20.71 0.67
N PHE A 210 22.22 -21.19 -0.57
CA PHE A 210 21.21 -20.92 -1.59
C PHE A 210 19.80 -21.41 -1.16
N PRO A 211 19.58 -22.66 -0.79
CA PRO A 211 18.27 -23.12 -0.33
C PRO A 211 17.83 -22.45 0.98
N LEU A 212 18.75 -22.14 1.89
CA LEU A 212 18.44 -21.43 3.13
C LEU A 212 17.93 -20.01 2.86
N VAL A 213 18.63 -19.25 2.02
CA VAL A 213 18.21 -17.88 1.62
C VAL A 213 16.88 -17.92 0.89
N LEU A 214 16.67 -18.91 0.02
CA LEU A 214 15.40 -19.09 -0.68
C LEU A 214 14.26 -19.36 0.30
N LEU A 215 14.45 -20.27 1.25
CA LEU A 215 13.45 -20.62 2.26
C LEU A 215 13.11 -19.42 3.15
N VAL A 216 14.12 -18.68 3.62
CA VAL A 216 13.91 -17.47 4.42
C VAL A 216 13.25 -16.37 3.58
N GLY A 217 13.62 -16.22 2.31
CA GLY A 217 12.95 -15.30 1.38
C GLY A 217 11.46 -15.63 1.20
N LEU A 218 11.10 -16.90 1.05
CA LEU A 218 9.71 -17.34 1.00
C LEU A 218 8.97 -17.09 2.31
N LEU A 219 9.61 -17.34 3.45
CA LEU A 219 9.05 -17.03 4.77
C LEU A 219 8.78 -15.53 4.94
N VAL A 220 9.73 -14.69 4.56
CA VAL A 220 9.57 -13.23 4.59
C VAL A 220 8.43 -12.79 3.67
N ALA A 221 8.35 -13.33 2.44
CA ALA A 221 7.26 -13.01 1.51
C ALA A 221 5.89 -13.45 2.06
N TYR A 222 5.83 -14.60 2.73
CA TYR A 222 4.63 -15.07 3.43
C TYR A 222 4.24 -14.12 4.55
N LEU A 223 5.15 -13.85 5.50
CA LEU A 223 4.89 -12.97 6.64
C LEU A 223 4.47 -11.57 6.19
N TYR A 224 5.19 -11.00 5.23
CA TYR A 224 4.87 -9.69 4.67
C TYR A 224 3.50 -9.66 3.97
N THR A 225 3.04 -10.78 3.41
CA THR A 225 1.70 -10.88 2.81
C THR A 225 0.62 -10.98 3.88
N VAL A 226 0.84 -11.78 4.94
CA VAL A 226 -0.15 -11.99 6.02
C VAL A 226 -0.28 -10.76 6.92
N LEU A 227 0.79 -9.99 7.11
CA LEU A 227 0.79 -8.75 7.91
C LEU A 227 0.32 -7.51 7.14
N MET A 228 0.10 -7.63 5.83
CA MET A 228 -0.22 -6.50 4.95
C MET A 228 -1.41 -5.66 5.41
N PHE A 229 -2.41 -6.27 6.06
CA PHE A 229 -3.60 -5.56 6.53
C PHE A 229 -3.44 -5.00 7.95
N ALA A 230 -2.37 -5.35 8.68
CA ALA A 230 -2.19 -4.89 10.06
C ALA A 230 -2.20 -3.35 10.20
N PRO A 231 -1.51 -2.56 9.35
CA PRO A 231 -1.60 -1.09 9.42
C PRO A 231 -3.02 -0.57 9.18
N VAL A 232 -3.76 -1.20 8.25
CA VAL A 232 -5.14 -0.83 7.93
C VAL A 232 -6.07 -1.10 9.13
N LEU A 233 -5.91 -2.25 9.78
CA LEU A 233 -6.68 -2.65 10.97
C LEU A 233 -6.42 -1.74 12.18
N ILE A 234 -5.16 -1.35 12.40
CA ILE A 234 -4.79 -0.39 13.46
C ILE A 234 -5.51 0.95 13.25
N VAL A 235 -5.60 1.41 11.99
CA VAL A 235 -6.11 2.74 11.66
C VAL A 235 -7.63 2.74 11.52
N LEU A 236 -8.22 1.86 10.72
CA LEU A 236 -9.67 1.85 10.43
C LEU A 236 -10.49 1.15 11.53
N GLU A 237 -10.08 -0.04 11.97
CA GLU A 237 -10.77 -0.77 13.02
C GLU A 237 -10.34 -0.35 14.43
N ARG A 238 -9.33 0.51 14.55
CA ARG A 238 -8.78 1.03 15.80
C ARG A 238 -8.31 -0.08 16.75
N LEU A 239 -7.81 -1.19 16.20
CA LEU A 239 -7.36 -2.33 16.99
C LEU A 239 -5.99 -2.07 17.66
N PRO A 240 -5.72 -2.66 18.82
CA PRO A 240 -4.38 -2.73 19.38
C PRO A 240 -3.48 -3.61 18.50
N LEU A 241 -2.16 -3.46 18.65
CA LEU A 241 -1.14 -4.08 17.79
C LEU A 241 -1.33 -5.61 17.64
N VAL A 242 -1.49 -6.33 18.75
CA VAL A 242 -1.59 -7.80 18.74
C VAL A 242 -2.87 -8.26 18.06
N ASP A 243 -4.00 -7.62 18.35
CA ASP A 243 -5.29 -7.95 17.73
C ASP A 243 -5.27 -7.64 16.22
N ALA A 244 -4.60 -6.56 15.81
CA ALA A 244 -4.44 -6.21 14.39
C ALA A 244 -3.61 -7.27 13.64
N ILE A 245 -2.55 -7.79 14.24
CA ILE A 245 -1.73 -8.86 13.67
C ILE A 245 -2.54 -10.14 13.52
N THR A 246 -3.17 -10.62 14.59
CA THR A 246 -3.96 -11.87 14.57
C THR A 246 -5.12 -11.79 13.59
N ARG A 247 -5.81 -10.64 13.54
CA ARG A 247 -6.91 -10.41 12.60
C ARG A 247 -6.43 -10.31 11.14
N SER A 248 -5.27 -9.69 10.90
CA SER A 248 -4.66 -9.67 9.56
C SER A 248 -4.38 -11.09 9.06
N PHE A 249 -3.81 -11.94 9.90
CA PHE A 249 -3.62 -13.37 9.61
C PHE A 249 -4.93 -14.06 9.24
N ALA A 250 -5.98 -13.91 10.04
CA ALA A 250 -7.28 -14.54 9.81
C ALA A 250 -7.91 -14.10 8.46
N LEU A 251 -7.84 -12.79 8.13
CA LEU A 251 -8.38 -12.27 6.89
C LEU A 251 -7.60 -12.73 5.65
N VAL A 252 -6.27 -12.83 5.73
CA VAL A 252 -5.44 -13.22 4.58
C VAL A 252 -5.48 -14.71 4.34
N THR A 253 -5.40 -15.56 5.37
CA THR A 253 -5.32 -17.02 5.22
C THR A 253 -6.52 -17.61 4.50
N GLY A 254 -7.74 -17.07 4.70
CA GLY A 254 -8.95 -17.48 4.00
C GLY A 254 -8.95 -17.20 2.49
N GLY A 255 -7.95 -16.49 1.94
CA GLY A 255 -7.82 -16.18 0.50
C GLY A 255 -6.40 -15.81 0.09
N PHE A 256 -5.42 -16.45 0.69
CA PHE A 256 -4.00 -16.15 0.57
C PHE A 256 -3.54 -15.99 -0.90
N TRP A 257 -3.85 -16.93 -1.77
CA TRP A 257 -3.40 -16.92 -3.17
C TRP A 257 -3.93 -15.70 -3.95
N ARG A 258 -5.18 -15.30 -3.67
CA ARG A 258 -5.77 -14.12 -4.27
C ARG A 258 -5.06 -12.84 -3.78
N VAL A 259 -4.83 -12.74 -2.47
CA VAL A 259 -4.13 -11.60 -1.86
C VAL A 259 -2.71 -11.52 -2.41
N LEU A 260 -1.97 -12.63 -2.40
CA LEU A 260 -0.61 -12.71 -2.93
C LEU A 260 -0.57 -12.35 -4.43
N GLY A 261 -1.49 -12.90 -5.24
CA GLY A 261 -1.54 -12.62 -6.68
C GLY A 261 -1.78 -11.15 -7.00
N ILE A 262 -2.77 -10.51 -6.34
CA ILE A 262 -3.05 -9.08 -6.53
C ILE A 262 -1.85 -8.23 -6.05
N ARG A 263 -1.22 -8.62 -4.95
CA ARG A 263 -0.04 -7.95 -4.44
C ARG A 263 1.14 -8.02 -5.39
N LEU A 264 1.46 -9.21 -5.92
CA LEU A 264 2.55 -9.39 -6.89
C LEU A 264 2.28 -8.58 -8.16
N LEU A 265 1.06 -8.61 -8.66
CA LEU A 265 0.68 -7.79 -9.81
C LEU A 265 0.83 -6.30 -9.52
N THR A 266 0.41 -5.86 -8.32
CA THR A 266 0.62 -4.47 -7.89
C THR A 266 2.10 -4.11 -7.84
N ALA A 267 2.95 -4.99 -7.29
CA ALA A 267 4.40 -4.79 -7.24
C ALA A 267 5.02 -4.68 -8.63
N ILE A 268 4.57 -5.50 -9.59
CA ILE A 268 5.01 -5.42 -10.99
C ILE A 268 4.60 -4.08 -11.61
N VAL A 269 3.34 -3.69 -11.50
CA VAL A 269 2.84 -2.41 -12.05
C VAL A 269 3.58 -1.23 -11.44
N VAL A 270 3.71 -1.21 -10.12
CA VAL A 270 4.43 -0.16 -9.37
C VAL A 270 5.92 -0.13 -9.75
N GLY A 271 6.55 -1.31 -9.88
CA GLY A 271 7.95 -1.43 -10.30
C GLY A 271 8.18 -0.90 -11.72
N LEU A 272 7.30 -1.24 -12.66
CA LEU A 272 7.40 -0.75 -14.03
C LEU A 272 7.18 0.77 -14.12
N VAL A 273 6.10 1.27 -13.51
CA VAL A 273 5.78 2.71 -13.53
C VAL A 273 6.83 3.51 -12.77
N GLY A 274 7.17 3.08 -11.56
CA GLY A 274 8.16 3.74 -10.72
C GLY A 274 9.57 3.68 -11.32
N GLY A 275 9.94 2.53 -11.90
CA GLY A 275 11.18 2.36 -12.63
C GLY A 275 11.28 3.30 -13.85
N ALA A 276 10.23 3.36 -14.66
CA ALA A 276 10.20 4.26 -15.82
C ALA A 276 10.36 5.75 -15.42
N ILE A 277 9.77 6.15 -14.29
CA ILE A 277 9.88 7.52 -13.77
C ILE A 277 11.29 7.78 -13.21
N SER A 278 11.83 6.86 -12.43
CA SER A 278 13.14 7.05 -11.77
C SER A 278 14.33 6.80 -12.67
N ALA A 279 14.19 6.02 -13.75
CA ALA A 279 15.28 5.61 -14.63
C ALA A 279 16.10 6.80 -15.21
N PRO A 280 15.50 7.87 -15.75
CA PRO A 280 16.28 8.98 -16.30
C PRO A 280 17.22 9.62 -15.26
N PHE A 281 16.72 9.81 -14.05
CA PHE A 281 17.46 10.38 -12.92
C PHE A 281 18.53 9.40 -12.40
N GLY A 282 18.16 8.11 -12.29
CA GLY A 282 19.04 7.06 -11.81
C GLY A 282 20.20 6.81 -12.77
N ILE A 283 19.97 6.78 -14.09
CA ILE A 283 21.03 6.58 -15.10
C ILE A 283 22.04 7.73 -15.05
N VAL A 284 21.57 8.98 -15.07
CA VAL A 284 22.46 10.14 -14.98
C VAL A 284 23.18 10.17 -13.63
N GLY A 285 22.48 9.86 -12.54
CA GLY A 285 23.07 9.74 -11.21
C GLY A 285 24.18 8.69 -11.15
N GLN A 286 23.99 7.51 -11.74
CA GLN A 286 24.99 6.43 -11.80
C GLN A 286 26.19 6.79 -12.68
N ILE A 287 26.00 7.49 -13.80
CA ILE A 287 27.09 8.01 -14.62
C ILE A 287 27.97 8.98 -13.83
N LEU A 288 27.36 9.91 -13.09
CA LEU A 288 28.08 10.85 -12.24
C LEU A 288 28.82 10.13 -11.10
N LEU A 289 28.19 9.15 -10.46
CA LEU A 289 28.82 8.33 -9.43
C LEU A 289 29.99 7.52 -9.98
N GLY A 290 29.89 6.96 -11.20
CA GLY A 290 30.97 6.24 -11.88
C GLY A 290 32.16 7.15 -12.24
N ALA A 291 31.87 8.39 -12.65
CA ALA A 291 32.92 9.38 -12.94
C ALA A 291 33.72 9.79 -11.69
N THR A 292 33.12 9.74 -10.50
CA THR A 292 33.80 10.04 -9.23
C THR A 292 34.89 9.00 -8.90
N ALA A 293 34.74 7.76 -9.37
CA ALA A 293 35.73 6.70 -9.15
C ALA A 293 37.06 7.00 -9.86
N SER A 294 37.05 7.82 -10.94
CA SER A 294 38.22 8.22 -11.67
C SER A 294 38.81 9.57 -11.26
N GLU A 295 37.97 10.48 -10.72
CA GLU A 295 38.36 11.87 -10.44
C GLU A 295 38.37 12.24 -8.96
N GLY A 296 37.83 11.37 -8.07
CA GLY A 296 37.76 11.59 -6.61
C GLY A 296 36.92 12.80 -6.17
N SER A 297 35.99 13.28 -7.01
CA SER A 297 35.22 14.50 -6.76
C SER A 297 34.01 14.24 -5.86
N THR A 298 34.09 14.65 -4.58
CA THR A 298 32.97 14.62 -3.63
C THR A 298 31.74 15.39 -4.14
N GLY A 299 31.94 16.47 -4.90
CA GLY A 299 30.86 17.26 -5.48
C GLY A 299 30.03 16.46 -6.48
N MET A 300 30.67 15.72 -7.41
CA MET A 300 29.98 14.87 -8.38
C MET A 300 29.23 13.72 -7.67
N PHE A 301 29.81 13.14 -6.63
CA PHE A 301 29.17 12.12 -5.82
C PHE A 301 27.86 12.64 -5.23
N LEU A 302 27.88 13.80 -4.56
CA LEU A 302 26.68 14.39 -3.95
C LEU A 302 25.61 14.75 -5.00
N VAL A 303 26.01 15.27 -6.16
CA VAL A 303 25.09 15.56 -7.26
C VAL A 303 24.45 14.28 -7.79
N GLY A 304 25.21 13.22 -8.02
CA GLY A 304 24.71 11.92 -8.46
C GLY A 304 23.72 11.29 -7.49
N MET A 305 24.03 11.31 -6.20
CA MET A 305 23.13 10.82 -5.14
C MET A 305 21.85 11.66 -5.05
N THR A 306 21.98 12.99 -5.08
CA THR A 306 20.82 13.89 -5.01
C THR A 306 19.89 13.67 -6.20
N LEU A 307 20.45 13.54 -7.42
CA LEU A 307 19.67 13.32 -8.62
C LEU A 307 18.90 11.97 -8.57
N SER A 308 19.58 10.91 -8.14
CA SER A 308 18.95 9.59 -7.92
C SER A 308 17.83 9.65 -6.86
N SER A 309 18.04 10.41 -5.79
CA SER A 309 17.07 10.64 -4.73
C SER A 309 15.83 11.41 -5.23
N ILE A 310 16.02 12.40 -6.10
CA ILE A 310 14.90 13.14 -6.74
C ILE A 310 14.05 12.18 -7.59
N GLY A 311 14.68 11.36 -8.43
CA GLY A 311 13.97 10.37 -9.25
C GLY A 311 13.18 9.38 -8.39
N SER A 312 13.78 8.90 -7.32
CA SER A 312 13.14 8.01 -6.34
C SER A 312 11.97 8.70 -5.63
N ALA A 313 12.12 9.96 -5.23
CA ALA A 313 11.05 10.74 -4.60
C ALA A 313 9.84 10.91 -5.52
N ILE A 314 10.06 11.33 -6.77
CA ILE A 314 8.98 11.50 -7.76
C ILE A 314 8.25 10.17 -7.99
N SER A 315 9.01 9.09 -8.16
CA SER A 315 8.47 7.74 -8.30
C SER A 315 7.58 7.36 -7.11
N GLN A 316 8.05 7.56 -5.87
CA GLN A 316 7.31 7.24 -4.65
C GLN A 316 6.06 8.10 -4.47
N ILE A 317 6.10 9.40 -4.80
CA ILE A 317 4.94 10.31 -4.69
C ILE A 317 3.79 9.79 -5.56
N ILE A 318 4.08 9.17 -6.69
CA ILE A 318 3.06 8.65 -7.61
C ILE A 318 2.64 7.23 -7.22
N THR A 319 3.57 6.36 -6.86
CA THR A 319 3.33 4.94 -6.67
C THR A 319 2.86 4.56 -5.26
N ALA A 320 3.27 5.29 -4.22
CA ALA A 320 2.88 4.98 -2.85
C ALA A 320 1.37 5.14 -2.59
N PRO A 321 0.70 6.22 -3.08
CA PRO A 321 -0.76 6.31 -2.96
C PRO A 321 -1.47 5.15 -3.67
N PHE A 322 -1.05 4.79 -4.88
CA PHE A 322 -1.63 3.67 -5.61
C PHE A 322 -1.53 2.36 -4.81
N THR A 323 -0.35 2.07 -4.26
CA THR A 323 -0.12 0.88 -3.44
C THR A 323 -1.01 0.89 -2.19
N ALA A 324 -1.08 2.00 -1.47
CA ALA A 324 -1.95 2.13 -0.30
C ALA A 324 -3.44 1.94 -0.66
N GLY A 325 -3.88 2.51 -1.79
CA GLY A 325 -5.22 2.31 -2.32
C GLY A 325 -5.55 0.84 -2.56
N VAL A 326 -4.65 0.12 -3.26
CA VAL A 326 -4.82 -1.32 -3.52
C VAL A 326 -4.89 -2.12 -2.22
N VAL A 327 -4.03 -1.84 -1.23
CA VAL A 327 -4.01 -2.55 0.06
C VAL A 327 -5.34 -2.38 0.81
N VAL A 328 -5.84 -1.14 0.92
CA VAL A 328 -7.10 -0.84 1.63
C VAL A 328 -8.30 -1.44 0.89
N LEU A 329 -8.34 -1.36 -0.43
CA LEU A 329 -9.43 -1.93 -1.21
C LEU A 329 -9.41 -3.46 -1.21
N LEU A 330 -8.24 -4.07 -1.21
CA LEU A 330 -8.09 -5.52 -1.05
C LEU A 330 -8.52 -5.99 0.34
N TYR A 331 -8.18 -5.23 1.40
CA TYR A 331 -8.71 -5.45 2.74
C TYR A 331 -10.25 -5.36 2.75
N THR A 332 -10.83 -4.34 2.11
CA THR A 332 -12.28 -4.17 1.99
C THR A 332 -12.93 -5.36 1.25
N ASP A 333 -12.34 -5.82 0.13
CA ASP A 333 -12.78 -7.02 -0.59
C ASP A 333 -12.75 -8.28 0.29
N ARG A 334 -11.69 -8.43 1.10
CA ARG A 334 -11.58 -9.56 2.02
C ARG A 334 -12.65 -9.55 3.11
N ARG A 335 -12.95 -8.39 3.68
CA ARG A 335 -14.04 -8.24 4.66
C ARG A 335 -15.41 -8.49 4.04
N MET A 336 -15.67 -7.97 2.83
CA MET A 336 -16.93 -8.24 2.14
C MET A 336 -17.14 -9.75 1.92
N ARG A 337 -16.09 -10.49 1.57
CA ARG A 337 -16.17 -11.93 1.33
C ARG A 337 -16.23 -12.78 2.60
N ALA A 338 -15.58 -12.35 3.67
CA ALA A 338 -15.47 -13.11 4.91
C ALA A 338 -16.56 -12.76 5.93
N GLU A 339 -17.05 -11.52 5.94
CA GLU A 339 -17.88 -10.96 7.01
C GLU A 339 -19.18 -10.33 6.48
N ALA A 340 -19.50 -10.47 5.18
CA ALA A 340 -20.61 -9.79 4.53
C ALA A 340 -20.63 -8.26 4.80
N PHE A 341 -19.44 -7.64 4.82
CA PHE A 341 -19.23 -6.24 5.13
C PHE A 341 -19.88 -5.29 4.12
N ASP A 342 -20.21 -5.78 2.92
CA ASP A 342 -21.00 -5.07 1.91
C ASP A 342 -22.38 -4.67 2.43
N LEU A 343 -23.02 -5.48 3.26
CA LEU A 343 -24.32 -5.16 3.87
C LEU A 343 -24.18 -4.00 4.87
N VAL A 344 -23.12 -4.00 5.68
CA VAL A 344 -22.83 -2.91 6.64
C VAL A 344 -22.55 -1.60 5.88
N LEU A 345 -21.80 -1.66 4.80
CA LEU A 345 -21.51 -0.50 3.96
C LEU A 345 -22.76 0.05 3.25
N GLN A 346 -23.66 -0.83 2.79
CA GLN A 346 -24.91 -0.44 2.13
C GLN A 346 -25.87 0.24 3.10
N THR A 347 -26.03 -0.28 4.31
CA THR A 347 -26.87 0.33 5.36
C THR A 347 -26.30 1.69 5.80
N GLY A 348 -24.98 1.81 5.94
CA GLY A 348 -24.33 3.08 6.25
C GLY A 348 -24.45 4.12 5.12
N ALA A 349 -24.37 3.70 3.86
CA ALA A 349 -24.56 4.58 2.71
C ALA A 349 -26.00 5.11 2.57
N ALA A 350 -27.00 4.36 3.02
CA ALA A 350 -28.41 4.76 3.02
C ALA A 350 -28.74 5.85 4.06
N GLY A 351 -27.88 6.08 5.06
CA GLY A 351 -28.11 7.02 6.17
C GLY A 351 -28.01 8.53 5.83
N GLY A 352 -27.63 8.89 4.57
CA GLY A 352 -27.59 10.29 4.10
C GLY A 352 -26.41 11.13 4.62
N PRO A 353 -26.28 12.42 4.14
CA PRO A 353 -25.11 13.26 4.41
C PRO A 353 -24.92 13.73 5.85
N ALA A 354 -25.91 13.61 6.72
CA ALA A 354 -25.78 13.92 8.15
C ALA A 354 -24.90 12.92 8.92
N ALA A 355 -24.49 11.84 8.28
CA ALA A 355 -23.74 10.73 8.88
C ALA A 355 -22.22 10.83 8.70
N VAL A 356 -21.63 11.99 8.42
CA VAL A 356 -20.18 12.12 8.11
C VAL A 356 -19.29 11.66 9.27
N GLU A 357 -19.71 11.86 10.53
CA GLU A 357 -19.02 11.29 11.70
C GLU A 357 -19.31 9.79 11.89
N SER A 358 -20.46 9.31 11.44
CA SER A 358 -20.86 7.92 11.56
C SER A 358 -20.15 6.99 10.56
N THR A 359 -19.70 7.49 9.38
CA THR A 359 -19.01 6.68 8.38
C THR A 359 -17.69 6.09 8.87
N ASP A 360 -16.96 6.79 9.74
CA ASP A 360 -15.74 6.29 10.35
C ASP A 360 -15.99 5.11 11.29
N ASN A 361 -17.19 5.07 11.93
CA ASN A 361 -17.57 4.01 12.86
C ASN A 361 -18.03 2.73 12.14
N LEU A 362 -18.39 2.81 10.85
CA LEU A 362 -18.74 1.63 10.03
C LEU A 362 -17.57 0.65 9.86
N TRP A 363 -16.34 1.13 10.00
CA TRP A 363 -15.15 0.27 9.94
C TRP A 363 -14.94 -0.56 11.20
N LEU A 364 -15.55 -0.19 12.32
CA LEU A 364 -15.36 -0.86 13.61
C LEU A 364 -16.05 -2.22 13.62
N THR A 365 -15.38 -3.21 14.21
CA THR A 365 -15.93 -4.57 14.40
C THR A 365 -16.70 -4.71 15.71
N ARG A 366 -16.50 -3.79 16.65
CA ARG A 366 -17.24 -3.71 17.91
C ARG A 366 -17.86 -2.32 18.00
N PRO A 367 -19.17 -2.21 18.32
CA PRO A 367 -19.75 -0.91 18.63
C PRO A 367 -19.01 -0.31 19.84
N LEU A 368 -18.78 1.01 19.80
CA LEU A 368 -18.19 1.75 20.92
C LEU A 368 -19.16 1.79 22.08
#